data_004051fe775ab31da456b60220e21104
#
_entry.id   004051fe775ab31da456b60220e21104
#
_cell.length_a   1.000
_cell.length_b   1.000
_cell.length_c   1.000
_cell.angle_alpha   90.00
_cell.angle_beta   90.00
_cell.angle_gamma   90.00
#
_symmetry.space_group_name_H-M   'P 1'
#
loop_
_entity.id
_entity.type
_entity.pdbx_description
1 polymer ?
#
loop_
_entity_poly.entity_id
_entity_poly.type
_entity_poly.pdbx_seq_one_letter_code
_entity_poly.pdbx_strand_id
1 'polypeptide(L)'
;MVRRLLAESDAQVFNLDKWGYASDLTSIEALPQAEARHQLLKVDLTDAAATAAAVQQADPDLVLHLAAESHVDRSIEGPGAFIESNVSGTFQLLQAVRAHWEGMSAERQAGFRFHHISTDEVFGSLGATGRFSETTPYDPRSPYSASKAASDHLVNAWHHTYGLPVVLTNCSNNYGPWQFPEKLIPVVILKAVAGEPIPLYGDGANVRDWLYVDDHVDALLLSATQGQLGRSYCVGGHGERTNKEVVEVIRSALDDLLPAGASHSRLITPVTDRPGHDRRYAIDPTRISSELGWLLPPATAALGIG
;
A
#
# COMPACT_ATOMS: atom_id res chain seq x y z
N MET A 1 3.73 3.28 -8.55
CA MET A 1 5.07 3.83 -8.22
C MET A 1 6.06 3.65 -9.37
N VAL A 2 6.52 2.42 -9.71
CA VAL A 2 7.53 2.19 -10.78
C VAL A 2 7.13 2.85 -12.10
N ARG A 3 5.88 2.66 -12.54
CA ARG A 3 5.35 3.29 -13.77
C ARG A 3 5.49 4.81 -13.76
N ARG A 4 5.18 5.46 -12.65
CA ARG A 4 5.27 6.92 -12.48
C ARG A 4 6.74 7.38 -12.53
N LEU A 5 7.64 6.70 -11.82
CA LEU A 5 9.07 7.03 -11.87
C LEU A 5 9.65 6.90 -13.28
N LEU A 6 9.31 5.85 -14.01
CA LEU A 6 9.79 5.65 -15.38
C LEU A 6 9.22 6.68 -16.36
N ALA A 7 7.96 7.12 -16.17
CA ALA A 7 7.30 8.05 -17.07
C ALA A 7 7.70 9.51 -16.81
N GLU A 8 7.94 9.91 -15.56
CA GLU A 8 8.00 11.31 -15.16
C GLU A 8 9.35 11.73 -14.55
N SER A 9 10.34 10.83 -14.51
CA SER A 9 11.69 11.15 -14.03
C SER A 9 12.76 10.42 -14.84
N ASP A 10 14.03 10.74 -14.61
CA ASP A 10 15.19 10.04 -15.20
C ASP A 10 15.78 8.98 -14.25
N ALA A 11 15.04 8.59 -13.21
CA ALA A 11 15.51 7.64 -12.20
C ALA A 11 15.81 6.26 -12.81
N GLN A 12 16.90 5.65 -12.36
CA GLN A 12 17.13 4.22 -12.49
C GLN A 12 16.35 3.51 -11.38
N VAL A 13 15.52 2.55 -11.74
CA VAL A 13 14.62 1.86 -10.79
C VAL A 13 15.05 0.42 -10.64
N PHE A 14 15.55 0.07 -9.46
CA PHE A 14 15.80 -1.31 -9.06
C PHE A 14 14.61 -1.81 -8.25
N ASN A 15 13.89 -2.79 -8.79
CA ASN A 15 12.71 -3.35 -8.16
C ASN A 15 13.09 -4.68 -7.47
N LEU A 16 13.20 -4.65 -6.13
CA LEU A 16 13.46 -5.84 -5.33
C LEU A 16 12.12 -6.51 -5.00
N ASP A 17 11.91 -7.73 -5.51
CA ASP A 17 10.69 -8.50 -5.30
C ASP A 17 11.03 -9.99 -5.15
N LYS A 18 10.42 -10.68 -4.19
CA LYS A 18 10.61 -12.13 -4.03
C LYS A 18 9.97 -12.95 -5.15
N TRP A 19 9.20 -12.30 -6.03
CA TRP A 19 8.46 -12.91 -7.11
C TRP A 19 7.42 -13.91 -6.62
N GLY A 20 6.54 -13.41 -5.77
CA GLY A 20 5.45 -14.18 -5.20
C GLY A 20 4.27 -14.36 -6.16
N TYR A 21 3.18 -14.92 -5.65
CA TYR A 21 1.98 -15.24 -6.42
C TYR A 21 1.27 -14.01 -7.02
N ALA A 22 1.46 -12.84 -6.44
CA ALA A 22 0.85 -11.57 -6.87
C ALA A 22 1.80 -10.69 -7.71
N SER A 23 3.01 -11.18 -8.01
CA SER A 23 3.99 -10.41 -8.78
C SER A 23 3.69 -10.48 -10.27
N ASP A 24 3.61 -9.31 -10.92
CA ASP A 24 3.37 -9.16 -12.35
C ASP A 24 4.08 -7.91 -12.88
N LEU A 25 4.91 -8.06 -13.90
CA LEU A 25 5.62 -6.96 -14.55
C LEU A 25 4.94 -6.45 -15.83
N THR A 26 3.87 -7.09 -16.30
CA THR A 26 3.21 -6.74 -17.57
C THR A 26 2.94 -5.24 -17.68
N SER A 27 2.50 -4.63 -16.56
CA SER A 27 2.22 -3.19 -16.51
C SER A 27 3.48 -2.31 -16.67
N ILE A 28 4.65 -2.81 -16.33
CA ILE A 28 5.92 -2.10 -16.37
C ILE A 28 6.61 -2.35 -17.72
N GLU A 29 6.68 -3.60 -18.16
CA GLU A 29 7.32 -4.02 -19.42
C GLU A 29 6.72 -3.36 -20.66
N ALA A 30 5.44 -2.98 -20.59
CA ALA A 30 4.76 -2.23 -21.64
C ALA A 30 5.25 -0.78 -21.80
N LEU A 31 6.07 -0.27 -20.88
CA LEU A 31 6.59 1.11 -20.94
C LEU A 31 7.87 1.17 -21.78
N PRO A 32 7.99 2.14 -22.71
CA PRO A 32 9.19 2.28 -23.57
C PRO A 32 10.50 2.45 -22.79
N GLN A 33 10.43 3.00 -21.57
CA GLN A 33 11.60 3.28 -20.74
C GLN A 33 12.03 2.09 -19.87
N ALA A 34 11.20 1.03 -19.78
CA ALA A 34 11.42 -0.08 -18.85
C ALA A 34 12.73 -0.81 -19.14
N GLU A 35 13.00 -1.14 -20.40
CA GLU A 35 14.23 -1.86 -20.78
C GLU A 35 15.52 -1.12 -20.35
N ALA A 36 15.53 0.20 -20.46
CA ALA A 36 16.74 0.98 -20.18
C ALA A 36 16.89 1.37 -18.72
N ARG A 37 15.79 1.51 -17.97
CA ARG A 37 15.80 2.15 -16.64
C ARG A 37 15.13 1.35 -15.52
N HIS A 38 14.63 0.14 -15.79
CA HIS A 38 14.07 -0.74 -14.78
C HIS A 38 14.81 -2.06 -14.73
N GLN A 39 15.23 -2.47 -13.55
CA GLN A 39 15.83 -3.77 -13.31
C GLN A 39 15.09 -4.49 -12.17
N LEU A 40 14.60 -5.70 -12.45
CA LEU A 40 14.09 -6.60 -11.41
C LEU A 40 15.27 -7.33 -10.76
N LEU A 41 15.36 -7.24 -9.43
CA LEU A 41 16.22 -8.07 -8.60
C LEU A 41 15.32 -9.03 -7.82
N LYS A 42 15.36 -10.31 -8.19
CA LYS A 42 14.54 -11.33 -7.52
C LYS A 42 15.18 -11.71 -6.19
N VAL A 43 14.68 -11.10 -5.10
CA VAL A 43 15.22 -11.26 -3.75
C VAL A 43 14.08 -11.39 -2.76
N ASP A 44 14.15 -12.40 -1.90
CA ASP A 44 13.37 -12.45 -0.67
C ASP A 44 14.12 -11.66 0.41
N LEU A 45 13.46 -10.62 0.95
CA LEU A 45 14.07 -9.76 1.97
C LEU A 45 14.46 -10.50 3.25
N THR A 46 13.93 -11.69 3.48
CA THR A 46 14.31 -12.55 4.64
C THR A 46 15.72 -13.14 4.49
N ASP A 47 16.23 -13.22 3.26
CA ASP A 47 17.62 -13.59 3.00
C ASP A 47 18.54 -12.38 3.17
N ALA A 48 19.19 -12.31 4.32
CA ALA A 48 20.07 -11.20 4.69
C ALA A 48 21.20 -10.96 3.67
N ALA A 49 21.81 -12.03 3.17
CA ALA A 49 22.95 -11.92 2.25
C ALA A 49 22.49 -11.44 0.87
N ALA A 50 21.40 -12.01 0.34
CA ALA A 50 20.82 -11.58 -0.93
C ALA A 50 20.30 -10.15 -0.87
N THR A 51 19.66 -9.76 0.25
CA THR A 51 19.17 -8.39 0.46
C THR A 51 20.32 -7.39 0.51
N ALA A 52 21.40 -7.69 1.25
CA ALA A 52 22.60 -6.83 1.29
C ALA A 52 23.26 -6.68 -0.09
N ALA A 53 23.40 -7.78 -0.83
CA ALA A 53 23.96 -7.76 -2.18
C ALA A 53 23.09 -6.92 -3.15
N ALA A 54 21.75 -7.05 -3.06
CA ALA A 54 20.84 -6.30 -3.91
C ALA A 54 20.86 -4.80 -3.61
N VAL A 55 20.91 -4.40 -2.33
CA VAL A 55 21.06 -2.99 -1.94
C VAL A 55 22.39 -2.44 -2.43
N GLN A 56 23.49 -3.20 -2.30
CA GLN A 56 24.80 -2.79 -2.81
C GLN A 56 24.80 -2.66 -4.34
N GLN A 57 24.17 -3.59 -5.07
CA GLN A 57 24.05 -3.54 -6.53
C GLN A 57 23.22 -2.34 -6.99
N ALA A 58 22.14 -2.02 -6.29
CA ALA A 58 21.25 -0.93 -6.63
C ALA A 58 21.87 0.45 -6.32
N ASP A 59 22.80 0.53 -5.35
CA ASP A 59 23.44 1.78 -4.87
C ASP A 59 22.44 2.94 -4.70
N PRO A 60 21.32 2.76 -3.95
CA PRO A 60 20.21 3.68 -3.99
C PRO A 60 20.48 4.99 -3.25
N ASP A 61 19.96 6.11 -3.78
CA ASP A 61 19.83 7.38 -3.08
C ASP A 61 18.45 7.51 -2.38
N LEU A 62 17.47 6.72 -2.83
CA LEU A 62 16.12 6.65 -2.26
C LEU A 62 15.65 5.19 -2.22
N VAL A 63 15.18 4.75 -1.06
CA VAL A 63 14.53 3.46 -0.89
C VAL A 63 13.04 3.67 -0.59
N LEU A 64 12.18 3.06 -1.41
CA LEU A 64 10.72 3.02 -1.22
C LEU A 64 10.32 1.60 -0.82
N HIS A 65 10.05 1.38 0.47
CA HIS A 65 9.76 0.05 1.01
C HIS A 65 8.25 -0.24 1.01
N LEU A 66 7.76 -0.83 -0.10
CA LEU A 66 6.37 -1.28 -0.27
C LEU A 66 6.22 -2.80 -0.10
N ALA A 67 7.33 -3.54 -0.05
CA ALA A 67 7.29 -5.00 0.01
C ALA A 67 6.61 -5.48 1.29
N ALA A 68 5.55 -6.27 1.14
CA ALA A 68 4.81 -6.86 2.26
C ALA A 68 3.90 -8.00 1.79
N GLU A 69 3.65 -8.97 2.65
CA GLU A 69 2.42 -9.77 2.58
C GLU A 69 1.26 -8.90 3.05
N SER A 70 0.15 -8.81 2.28
CA SER A 70 -0.89 -7.81 2.51
C SER A 70 -2.33 -8.34 2.49
N HIS A 71 -2.55 -9.65 2.34
CA HIS A 71 -3.90 -10.22 2.29
C HIS A 71 -4.35 -10.67 3.68
N VAL A 72 -5.31 -9.95 4.29
CA VAL A 72 -5.73 -10.17 5.68
C VAL A 72 -6.21 -11.60 5.92
N ASP A 73 -7.06 -12.17 5.04
CA ASP A 73 -7.57 -13.54 5.22
C ASP A 73 -6.43 -14.56 5.24
N ARG A 74 -5.44 -14.41 4.34
CA ARG A 74 -4.23 -15.25 4.36
C ARG A 74 -3.42 -15.09 5.64
N SER A 75 -3.43 -13.90 6.25
CA SER A 75 -2.75 -13.68 7.53
C SER A 75 -3.41 -14.45 8.68
N ILE A 76 -4.72 -14.65 8.59
CA ILE A 76 -5.47 -15.44 9.59
C ILE A 76 -5.17 -16.94 9.43
N GLU A 77 -5.09 -17.42 8.19
CA GLU A 77 -4.81 -18.83 7.89
C GLU A 77 -3.34 -19.21 8.14
N GLY A 78 -2.40 -18.31 7.81
CA GLY A 78 -0.95 -18.57 7.87
C GLY A 78 -0.15 -17.35 8.34
N PRO A 79 -0.23 -16.95 9.62
CA PRO A 79 0.39 -15.72 10.13
C PRO A 79 1.93 -15.70 10.05
N GLY A 80 2.57 -16.87 10.02
CA GLY A 80 4.03 -17.00 9.97
C GLY A 80 4.66 -16.26 8.79
N ALA A 81 4.08 -16.41 7.59
CA ALA A 81 4.57 -15.73 6.39
C ALA A 81 4.55 -14.19 6.51
N PHE A 82 3.59 -13.64 7.25
CA PHE A 82 3.49 -12.20 7.50
C PHE A 82 4.56 -11.71 8.48
N ILE A 83 4.86 -12.49 9.52
CA ILE A 83 5.96 -12.17 10.45
C ILE A 83 7.30 -12.24 9.71
N GLU A 84 7.54 -13.29 8.94
CA GLU A 84 8.77 -13.45 8.17
C GLU A 84 8.92 -12.31 7.16
N SER A 85 7.95 -12.09 6.29
CA SER A 85 8.04 -11.09 5.22
C SER A 85 8.04 -9.66 5.77
N ASN A 86 7.04 -9.31 6.61
CA ASN A 86 6.83 -7.92 7.00
C ASN A 86 7.73 -7.48 8.16
N VAL A 87 8.08 -8.37 9.09
CA VAL A 87 8.93 -8.02 10.24
C VAL A 87 10.39 -8.37 9.98
N SER A 88 10.68 -9.66 9.74
CA SER A 88 12.07 -10.10 9.52
C SER A 88 12.64 -9.53 8.23
N GLY A 89 11.86 -9.50 7.14
CA GLY A 89 12.27 -8.89 5.87
C GLY A 89 12.55 -7.40 6.01
N THR A 90 11.68 -6.64 6.70
CA THR A 90 11.93 -5.22 7.00
C THR A 90 13.20 -5.03 7.83
N PHE A 91 13.43 -5.87 8.84
CA PHE A 91 14.65 -5.83 9.63
C PHE A 91 15.90 -6.02 8.77
N GLN A 92 15.93 -7.03 7.89
CA GLN A 92 17.08 -7.29 7.03
C GLN A 92 17.32 -6.14 6.04
N LEU A 93 16.24 -5.59 5.47
CA LEU A 93 16.35 -4.42 4.58
C LEU A 93 16.92 -3.21 5.33
N LEU A 94 16.45 -2.93 6.54
CA LEU A 94 16.95 -1.84 7.38
C LEU A 94 18.45 -2.00 7.70
N GLN A 95 18.91 -3.23 7.98
CA GLN A 95 20.31 -3.52 8.22
C GLN A 95 21.16 -3.26 6.98
N ALA A 96 20.73 -3.76 5.82
CA ALA A 96 21.42 -3.57 4.54
C ALA A 96 21.49 -2.11 4.13
N VAL A 97 20.37 -1.41 4.23
CA VAL A 97 20.26 0.02 3.88
C VAL A 97 21.07 0.90 4.82
N ARG A 98 21.07 0.60 6.12
CA ARG A 98 21.90 1.32 7.08
C ARG A 98 23.38 1.17 6.75
N ALA A 99 23.87 -0.06 6.52
CA ALA A 99 25.26 -0.30 6.17
C ALA A 99 25.67 0.43 4.89
N HIS A 100 24.77 0.44 3.89
CA HIS A 100 24.95 1.17 2.65
C HIS A 100 25.05 2.69 2.90
N TRP A 101 24.08 3.27 3.62
CA TRP A 101 24.05 4.69 3.95
C TRP A 101 25.27 5.15 4.75
N GLU A 102 25.69 4.39 5.78
CA GLU A 102 26.90 4.69 6.56
C GLU A 102 28.17 4.70 5.70
N GLY A 103 28.21 3.95 4.61
CA GLY A 103 29.32 3.90 3.64
C GLY A 103 29.32 5.02 2.58
N MET A 104 28.26 5.81 2.48
CA MET A 104 28.16 6.91 1.51
C MET A 104 29.05 8.11 1.87
N SER A 105 29.33 8.96 0.88
CA SER A 105 29.88 10.28 1.15
C SER A 105 28.89 11.14 1.97
N ALA A 106 29.40 12.10 2.75
CA ALA A 106 28.55 12.98 3.56
C ALA A 106 27.49 13.74 2.73
N GLU A 107 27.80 14.08 1.48
CA GLU A 107 26.88 14.73 0.55
C GLU A 107 25.70 13.79 0.19
N ARG A 108 26.00 12.54 -0.19
CA ARG A 108 24.95 11.55 -0.50
C ARG A 108 24.14 11.17 0.74
N GLN A 109 24.80 11.04 1.92
CA GLN A 109 24.09 10.77 3.18
C GLN A 109 23.04 11.83 3.48
N ALA A 110 23.36 13.12 3.27
CA ALA A 110 22.44 14.23 3.51
C ALA A 110 21.22 14.20 2.58
N GLY A 111 21.38 13.69 1.36
CA GLY A 111 20.30 13.54 0.37
C GLY A 111 19.51 12.24 0.48
N PHE A 112 20.07 11.22 1.14
CA PHE A 112 19.48 9.88 1.22
C PHE A 112 18.15 9.86 1.99
N ARG A 113 17.21 9.02 1.54
CA ARG A 113 15.95 8.79 2.25
C ARG A 113 15.51 7.33 2.19
N PHE A 114 14.98 6.85 3.31
CA PHE A 114 14.26 5.58 3.41
C PHE A 114 12.79 5.87 3.69
N HIS A 115 11.92 5.59 2.74
CA HIS A 115 10.48 5.78 2.91
C HIS A 115 9.79 4.43 3.12
N HIS A 116 9.18 4.24 4.30
CA HIS A 116 8.40 3.06 4.62
C HIS A 116 6.92 3.31 4.40
N ILE A 117 6.30 2.45 3.60
CA ILE A 117 4.87 2.53 3.28
C ILE A 117 4.10 1.52 4.14
N SER A 118 3.22 2.03 4.99
CA SER A 118 2.38 1.28 5.91
C SER A 118 0.88 1.46 5.59
N THR A 119 0.03 1.07 6.51
CA THR A 119 -1.43 1.01 6.37
C THR A 119 -2.12 1.69 7.55
N ASP A 120 -3.35 2.14 7.37
CA ASP A 120 -4.23 2.62 8.43
C ASP A 120 -4.72 1.50 9.36
N GLU A 121 -4.65 0.25 8.93
CA GLU A 121 -5.05 -0.91 9.73
C GLU A 121 -4.23 -1.07 11.03
N VAL A 122 -3.06 -0.42 11.12
CA VAL A 122 -2.25 -0.39 12.35
C VAL A 122 -2.93 0.37 13.50
N PHE A 123 -3.85 1.27 13.19
CA PHE A 123 -4.59 2.06 14.18
C PHE A 123 -5.82 1.33 14.76
N GLY A 124 -6.18 0.17 14.23
CA GLY A 124 -7.35 -0.60 14.67
C GLY A 124 -8.65 -0.17 14.01
N SER A 125 -9.77 -0.17 14.74
CA SER A 125 -11.10 0.10 14.21
C SER A 125 -11.75 1.31 14.85
N LEU A 126 -12.29 2.21 14.02
CA LEU A 126 -13.08 3.34 14.48
C LEU A 126 -14.52 2.94 14.82
N GLY A 127 -15.14 3.73 15.72
CA GLY A 127 -16.59 3.75 15.90
C GLY A 127 -17.30 4.51 14.76
N ALA A 128 -18.49 5.03 15.06
CA ALA A 128 -19.32 5.73 14.07
C ALA A 128 -18.70 7.05 13.58
N THR A 129 -17.82 7.66 14.35
CA THR A 129 -17.20 8.96 14.07
C THR A 129 -15.69 8.94 14.30
N GLY A 130 -15.03 10.05 13.97
CA GLY A 130 -13.59 10.22 14.13
C GLY A 130 -12.79 9.79 12.91
N ARG A 131 -11.49 10.08 12.93
CA ARG A 131 -10.50 9.68 11.91
C ARG A 131 -9.19 9.36 12.59
N PHE A 132 -8.45 8.44 12.02
CA PHE A 132 -7.06 8.17 12.41
C PHE A 132 -6.16 9.34 11.99
N SER A 133 -5.24 9.69 12.85
CA SER A 133 -4.18 10.66 12.58
C SER A 133 -2.84 10.07 13.05
N GLU A 134 -1.76 10.76 12.78
CA GLU A 134 -0.41 10.35 13.17
C GLU A 134 -0.17 10.33 14.69
N THR A 135 -1.14 10.83 15.47
CA THR A 135 -1.12 10.77 16.94
C THR A 135 -2.02 9.68 17.50
N THR A 136 -2.76 8.97 16.66
CA THR A 136 -3.60 7.84 17.09
C THR A 136 -2.71 6.69 17.55
N PRO A 137 -2.91 6.15 18.75
CA PRO A 137 -2.18 4.95 19.19
C PRO A 137 -2.46 3.75 18.28
N TYR A 138 -1.45 2.90 18.08
CA TYR A 138 -1.62 1.64 17.36
C TYR A 138 -2.45 0.64 18.17
N ASP A 139 -3.46 0.03 17.52
CA ASP A 139 -4.32 -1.03 18.07
C ASP A 139 -4.61 -2.10 17.00
N PRO A 140 -3.57 -2.73 16.38
CA PRO A 140 -3.75 -3.65 15.27
C PRO A 140 -4.54 -4.90 15.69
N ARG A 141 -5.52 -5.33 14.86
CA ARG A 141 -6.47 -6.40 15.21
C ARG A 141 -6.40 -7.62 14.29
N SER A 142 -5.45 -7.68 13.39
CA SER A 142 -5.17 -8.84 12.55
C SER A 142 -3.67 -9.18 12.57
N PRO A 143 -3.26 -10.42 12.23
CA PRO A 143 -1.84 -10.74 12.10
C PRO A 143 -1.13 -9.87 11.06
N TYR A 144 -1.82 -9.50 9.96
CA TYR A 144 -1.32 -8.56 8.97
C TYR A 144 -1.04 -7.19 9.61
N SER A 145 -2.06 -6.54 10.19
CA SER A 145 -1.89 -5.21 10.77
C SER A 145 -0.88 -5.20 11.92
N ALA A 146 -0.82 -6.27 12.74
CA ALA A 146 0.18 -6.41 13.78
C ALA A 146 1.61 -6.50 13.20
N SER A 147 1.81 -7.23 12.10
CA SER A 147 3.11 -7.31 11.42
C SER A 147 3.53 -5.96 10.81
N LYS A 148 2.58 -5.19 10.26
CA LYS A 148 2.84 -3.83 9.75
C LYS A 148 3.16 -2.86 10.88
N ALA A 149 2.43 -2.89 12.01
CA ALA A 149 2.75 -2.09 13.18
C ALA A 149 4.15 -2.40 13.73
N ALA A 150 4.54 -3.67 13.76
CA ALA A 150 5.89 -4.07 14.16
C ALA A 150 6.97 -3.50 13.23
N SER A 151 6.76 -3.54 11.90
CA SER A 151 7.69 -2.94 10.94
C SER A 151 7.77 -1.42 11.07
N ASP A 152 6.66 -0.72 11.31
CA ASP A 152 6.65 0.72 11.57
C ASP A 152 7.50 1.08 12.79
N HIS A 153 7.39 0.29 13.87
CA HIS A 153 8.22 0.47 15.08
C HIS A 153 9.70 0.20 14.82
N LEU A 154 10.04 -0.81 14.01
CA LEU A 154 11.43 -1.06 13.61
C LEU A 154 12.00 0.14 12.84
N VAL A 155 11.28 0.65 11.85
CA VAL A 155 11.71 1.82 11.05
C VAL A 155 11.98 3.04 11.93
N ASN A 156 11.04 3.34 12.85
CA ASN A 156 11.20 4.42 13.81
C ASN A 156 12.39 4.19 14.77
N ALA A 157 12.61 2.95 15.22
CA ALA A 157 13.74 2.62 16.07
C ALA A 157 15.09 2.83 15.35
N TRP A 158 15.18 2.49 14.04
CA TRP A 158 16.38 2.75 13.23
C TRP A 158 16.67 4.24 13.08
N HIS A 159 15.64 5.06 12.93
CA HIS A 159 15.80 6.51 12.93
C HIS A 159 16.33 7.02 14.26
N HIS A 160 15.67 6.69 15.36
CA HIS A 160 16.04 7.22 16.67
C HIS A 160 17.38 6.69 17.20
N THR A 161 17.72 5.43 16.90
CA THR A 161 18.93 4.78 17.42
C THR A 161 20.15 5.05 16.55
N TYR A 162 20.00 5.02 15.24
CA TYR A 162 21.12 5.07 14.30
C TYR A 162 21.12 6.31 13.43
N GLY A 163 20.10 7.16 13.51
CA GLY A 163 20.00 8.37 12.69
C GLY A 163 19.62 8.10 11.23
N LEU A 164 19.18 6.88 10.87
CA LEU A 164 18.77 6.59 9.49
C LEU A 164 17.70 7.59 9.04
N PRO A 165 17.85 8.26 7.87
CA PRO A 165 16.91 9.27 7.42
C PRO A 165 15.62 8.64 6.86
N VAL A 166 14.64 8.41 7.73
CA VAL A 166 13.39 7.74 7.40
C VAL A 166 12.22 8.70 7.28
N VAL A 167 11.26 8.34 6.44
CA VAL A 167 9.89 8.88 6.39
C VAL A 167 8.94 7.69 6.41
N LEU A 168 7.76 7.82 7.03
CA LEU A 168 6.75 6.78 7.09
C LEU A 168 5.41 7.33 6.59
N THR A 169 4.65 6.52 5.85
CA THR A 169 3.26 6.85 5.50
C THR A 169 2.31 5.73 5.87
N ASN A 170 1.15 6.10 6.42
CA ASN A 170 0.04 5.18 6.67
C ASN A 170 -1.09 5.53 5.71
N CYS A 171 -1.39 4.64 4.76
CA CYS A 171 -2.39 4.89 3.74
C CYS A 171 -3.69 4.14 3.98
N SER A 172 -4.78 4.70 3.44
CA SER A 172 -6.08 4.04 3.36
C SER A 172 -6.15 3.02 2.21
N ASN A 173 -7.32 2.43 1.97
CA ASN A 173 -7.50 1.35 1.00
C ASN A 173 -7.28 1.84 -0.44
N ASN A 174 -6.25 1.32 -1.09
CA ASN A 174 -5.94 1.67 -2.47
C ASN A 174 -6.80 0.92 -3.48
N TYR A 175 -7.13 1.60 -4.59
CA TYR A 175 -7.76 1.00 -5.76
C TYR A 175 -7.23 1.63 -7.05
N GLY A 176 -7.35 0.92 -8.16
CA GLY A 176 -6.96 1.45 -9.46
C GLY A 176 -6.52 0.36 -10.45
N PRO A 177 -6.09 0.77 -11.65
CA PRO A 177 -5.57 -0.14 -12.67
C PRO A 177 -4.40 -1.00 -12.14
N TRP A 178 -4.32 -2.25 -12.63
CA TRP A 178 -3.28 -3.22 -12.29
C TRP A 178 -3.32 -3.71 -10.83
N GLN A 179 -4.40 -3.44 -10.08
CA GLN A 179 -4.58 -4.04 -8.77
C GLN A 179 -4.73 -5.56 -8.91
N PHE A 180 -3.93 -6.32 -8.14
CA PHE A 180 -4.01 -7.78 -8.17
C PHE A 180 -5.43 -8.27 -7.78
N PRO A 181 -5.98 -9.25 -8.50
CA PRO A 181 -7.39 -9.63 -8.39
C PRO A 181 -7.71 -10.52 -7.16
N GLU A 182 -7.24 -10.11 -5.99
CA GLU A 182 -7.60 -10.71 -4.69
C GLU A 182 -8.32 -9.72 -3.77
N LYS A 183 -8.32 -8.43 -4.12
CA LYS A 183 -8.96 -7.36 -3.33
C LYS A 183 -10.39 -7.12 -3.80
N LEU A 184 -11.21 -6.44 -2.97
CA LEU A 184 -12.65 -6.29 -3.18
C LEU A 184 -13.01 -5.82 -4.59
N ILE A 185 -12.49 -4.68 -5.03
CA ILE A 185 -12.88 -4.05 -6.31
C ILE A 185 -12.59 -4.97 -7.51
N PRO A 186 -11.34 -5.43 -7.73
CA PRO A 186 -11.07 -6.30 -8.89
C PRO A 186 -11.79 -7.67 -8.79
N VAL A 187 -11.98 -8.23 -7.60
CA VAL A 187 -12.75 -9.48 -7.41
C VAL A 187 -14.20 -9.28 -7.83
N VAL A 188 -14.85 -8.19 -7.41
CA VAL A 188 -16.23 -7.88 -7.78
C VAL A 188 -16.39 -7.74 -9.28
N ILE A 189 -15.49 -6.98 -9.93
CA ILE A 189 -15.50 -6.78 -11.38
C ILE A 189 -15.36 -8.11 -12.13
N LEU A 190 -14.33 -8.89 -11.81
CA LEU A 190 -14.05 -10.14 -12.52
C LEU A 190 -15.17 -11.17 -12.35
N LYS A 191 -15.69 -11.31 -11.13
CA LYS A 191 -16.81 -12.23 -10.88
C LYS A 191 -18.09 -11.79 -11.58
N ALA A 192 -18.39 -10.51 -11.58
CA ALA A 192 -19.55 -9.98 -12.31
C ALA A 192 -19.43 -10.23 -13.81
N VAL A 193 -18.29 -9.95 -14.42
CA VAL A 193 -18.02 -10.20 -15.84
C VAL A 193 -18.11 -11.68 -16.19
N ALA A 194 -17.64 -12.56 -15.31
CA ALA A 194 -17.72 -14.02 -15.48
C ALA A 194 -19.12 -14.59 -15.17
N GLY A 195 -20.06 -13.79 -14.65
CA GLY A 195 -21.37 -14.28 -14.19
C GLY A 195 -21.31 -15.15 -12.94
N GLU A 196 -20.24 -15.03 -12.16
CA GLU A 196 -19.99 -15.82 -10.93
C GLU A 196 -20.53 -15.11 -9.68
N PRO A 197 -20.79 -15.86 -8.57
CA PRO A 197 -21.22 -15.27 -7.31
C PRO A 197 -20.20 -14.23 -6.78
N ILE A 198 -20.70 -13.04 -6.44
CA ILE A 198 -19.93 -11.95 -5.84
C ILE A 198 -20.04 -12.06 -4.32
N PRO A 199 -18.97 -12.41 -3.59
CA PRO A 199 -19.03 -12.56 -2.15
C PRO A 199 -19.16 -11.20 -1.46
N LEU A 200 -20.17 -11.04 -0.61
CA LEU A 200 -20.35 -9.90 0.29
C LEU A 200 -20.23 -10.40 1.74
N TYR A 201 -19.16 -10.01 2.42
CA TYR A 201 -18.88 -10.43 3.80
C TYR A 201 -19.87 -9.79 4.79
N GLY A 202 -20.48 -10.62 5.63
CA GLY A 202 -21.45 -10.18 6.65
C GLY A 202 -22.61 -9.40 6.05
N ASP A 203 -22.90 -8.22 6.60
CA ASP A 203 -23.93 -7.30 6.12
C ASP A 203 -23.41 -6.28 5.07
N GLY A 204 -22.11 -6.34 4.77
CA GLY A 204 -21.43 -5.41 3.86
C GLY A 204 -21.29 -3.97 4.40
N ALA A 205 -21.59 -3.74 5.69
CA ALA A 205 -21.59 -2.42 6.28
C ALA A 205 -20.24 -1.95 6.84
N ASN A 206 -19.16 -2.73 6.61
CA ASN A 206 -17.80 -2.29 6.92
C ASN A 206 -17.43 -1.12 6.03
N VAL A 207 -16.99 -0.01 6.65
CA VAL A 207 -16.61 1.22 5.95
C VAL A 207 -15.11 1.25 5.71
N ARG A 208 -14.73 1.64 4.50
CA ARG A 208 -13.33 1.86 4.08
C ARG A 208 -13.19 3.24 3.47
N ASP A 209 -12.05 3.85 3.70
CA ASP A 209 -11.64 5.07 3.00
C ASP A 209 -10.88 4.65 1.74
N TRP A 210 -11.39 5.03 0.57
CA TRP A 210 -10.84 4.60 -0.72
C TRP A 210 -9.96 5.68 -1.32
N LEU A 211 -8.73 5.29 -1.67
CA LEU A 211 -7.70 6.17 -2.23
C LEU A 211 -7.29 5.66 -3.62
N TYR A 212 -7.41 6.53 -4.63
CA TYR A 212 -6.96 6.16 -5.96
C TYR A 212 -5.44 6.03 -6.02
N VAL A 213 -4.95 4.98 -6.70
CA VAL A 213 -3.54 4.59 -6.63
C VAL A 213 -2.58 5.66 -7.13
N ASP A 214 -2.94 6.45 -8.14
CA ASP A 214 -2.07 7.52 -8.65
C ASP A 214 -1.99 8.68 -7.67
N ASP A 215 -3.09 9.04 -6.98
CA ASP A 215 -3.08 10.05 -5.92
C ASP A 215 -2.23 9.59 -4.73
N HIS A 216 -2.29 8.30 -4.41
CA HIS A 216 -1.41 7.73 -3.41
C HIS A 216 0.07 7.83 -3.82
N VAL A 217 0.39 7.51 -5.08
CA VAL A 217 1.76 7.64 -5.60
C VAL A 217 2.26 9.08 -5.52
N ASP A 218 1.41 10.08 -5.80
CA ASP A 218 1.76 11.50 -5.64
C ASP A 218 2.10 11.83 -4.18
N ALA A 219 1.27 11.36 -3.23
CA ALA A 219 1.55 11.52 -1.80
C ALA A 219 2.87 10.85 -1.38
N LEU A 220 3.15 9.65 -1.91
CA LEU A 220 4.38 8.91 -1.60
C LEU A 220 5.62 9.63 -2.14
N LEU A 221 5.60 10.11 -3.38
CA LEU A 221 6.71 10.84 -3.97
C LEU A 221 6.96 12.16 -3.24
N LEU A 222 5.90 12.87 -2.90
CA LEU A 222 5.99 14.11 -2.13
C LEU A 222 6.57 13.86 -0.74
N SER A 223 6.10 12.83 -0.03
CA SER A 223 6.63 12.43 1.27
C SER A 223 8.08 11.97 1.19
N ALA A 224 8.45 11.20 0.16
CA ALA A 224 9.81 10.73 -0.04
C ALA A 224 10.80 11.89 -0.33
N THR A 225 10.37 12.92 -1.06
CA THR A 225 11.25 14.02 -1.48
C THR A 225 11.25 15.22 -0.54
N GLN A 226 10.15 15.53 0.11
CA GLN A 226 9.95 16.73 0.92
C GLN A 226 9.53 16.44 2.37
N GLY A 227 9.16 15.20 2.70
CA GLY A 227 8.76 14.83 4.06
C GLY A 227 9.87 15.09 5.08
N GLN A 228 9.47 15.55 6.26
CA GLN A 228 10.39 15.74 7.36
C GLN A 228 10.90 14.39 7.87
N LEU A 229 12.20 14.25 8.02
CA LEU A 229 12.83 13.02 8.52
C LEU A 229 12.35 12.67 9.94
N GLY A 230 12.09 11.38 10.17
CA GLY A 230 11.55 10.87 11.43
C GLY A 230 10.04 11.11 11.60
N ARG A 231 9.36 11.68 10.60
CA ARG A 231 7.92 11.89 10.65
C ARG A 231 7.12 10.79 9.93
N SER A 232 5.87 10.62 10.41
CA SER A 232 4.83 9.88 9.71
C SER A 232 3.80 10.83 9.11
N TYR A 233 3.18 10.41 7.99
CA TYR A 233 2.09 11.10 7.31
C TYR A 233 0.95 10.14 7.04
N CYS A 234 -0.25 10.50 7.45
CA CYS A 234 -1.47 9.80 7.09
C CYS A 234 -1.94 10.23 5.71
N VAL A 235 -2.28 9.25 4.84
CA VAL A 235 -2.69 9.48 3.46
C VAL A 235 -4.06 8.82 3.23
N GLY A 236 -5.12 9.64 3.18
CA GLY A 236 -6.51 9.19 3.01
C GLY A 236 -7.20 9.80 1.80
N GLY A 237 -8.18 9.08 1.25
CA GLY A 237 -8.90 9.47 0.04
C GLY A 237 -10.12 10.34 0.28
N HIS A 238 -10.54 10.59 1.53
CA HIS A 238 -11.85 11.15 1.87
C HIS A 238 -13.03 10.42 1.19
N GLY A 239 -12.78 9.16 0.80
CA GLY A 239 -13.67 8.30 0.04
C GLY A 239 -14.37 7.25 0.89
N GLU A 240 -14.86 7.60 2.08
CA GLU A 240 -15.52 6.67 2.99
C GLU A 240 -16.78 6.06 2.36
N ARG A 241 -16.78 4.75 2.17
CA ARG A 241 -17.91 3.96 1.62
C ARG A 241 -17.99 2.61 2.32
N THR A 242 -19.20 2.10 2.48
CA THR A 242 -19.42 0.72 2.89
C THR A 242 -19.02 -0.22 1.75
N ASN A 243 -18.63 -1.45 2.09
CA ASN A 243 -18.34 -2.47 1.08
C ASN A 243 -19.56 -2.72 0.18
N LYS A 244 -20.77 -2.68 0.75
CA LYS A 244 -22.02 -2.80 0.01
C LYS A 244 -22.20 -1.68 -1.01
N GLU A 245 -21.99 -0.42 -0.63
CA GLU A 245 -22.06 0.73 -1.57
C GLU A 245 -21.07 0.56 -2.72
N VAL A 246 -19.84 0.15 -2.45
CA VAL A 246 -18.83 -0.10 -3.50
C VAL A 246 -19.29 -1.19 -4.46
N VAL A 247 -19.79 -2.31 -3.94
CA VAL A 247 -20.31 -3.42 -4.76
C VAL A 247 -21.49 -2.97 -5.62
N GLU A 248 -22.42 -2.19 -5.05
CA GLU A 248 -23.59 -1.68 -5.78
C GLU A 248 -23.22 -0.73 -6.92
N VAL A 249 -22.21 0.11 -6.71
CA VAL A 249 -21.73 1.02 -7.74
C VAL A 249 -21.07 0.26 -8.88
N ILE A 250 -20.17 -0.65 -8.58
CA ILE A 250 -19.50 -1.48 -9.60
C ILE A 250 -20.57 -2.26 -10.39
N ARG A 251 -21.54 -2.85 -9.70
CA ARG A 251 -22.65 -3.56 -10.33
C ARG A 251 -23.44 -2.67 -11.27
N SER A 252 -23.81 -1.45 -10.82
CA SER A 252 -24.56 -0.52 -11.65
C SER A 252 -23.80 -0.14 -12.91
N ALA A 253 -22.51 0.19 -12.77
CA ALA A 253 -21.67 0.49 -13.92
C ALA A 253 -21.56 -0.68 -14.91
N LEU A 254 -21.47 -1.91 -14.40
CA LEU A 254 -21.43 -3.10 -15.25
C LEU A 254 -22.77 -3.41 -15.91
N ASP A 255 -23.91 -3.12 -15.27
CA ASP A 255 -25.23 -3.25 -15.91
C ASP A 255 -25.36 -2.31 -17.12
N ASP A 256 -24.76 -1.11 -17.04
CA ASP A 256 -24.73 -0.15 -18.16
C ASP A 256 -23.74 -0.57 -19.25
N LEU A 257 -22.55 -1.01 -18.88
CA LEU A 257 -21.46 -1.36 -19.82
C LEU A 257 -21.66 -2.74 -20.48
N LEU A 258 -22.28 -3.68 -19.77
CA LEU A 258 -22.48 -5.07 -20.18
C LEU A 258 -23.97 -5.48 -20.03
N PRO A 259 -24.89 -4.84 -20.77
CA PRO A 259 -26.34 -5.03 -20.57
C PRO A 259 -26.81 -6.47 -20.84
N ALA A 260 -26.08 -7.25 -21.61
CA ALA A 260 -26.42 -8.66 -21.83
C ALA A 260 -26.28 -9.53 -20.56
N GLY A 261 -25.47 -9.11 -19.61
CA GLY A 261 -25.26 -9.75 -18.30
C GLY A 261 -26.18 -9.21 -17.20
N ALA A 262 -26.94 -8.16 -17.45
CA ALA A 262 -27.77 -7.50 -16.43
C ALA A 262 -28.94 -8.39 -15.95
N SER A 263 -29.47 -8.24 -14.73
CA SER A 263 -28.87 -7.40 -13.68
C SER A 263 -27.83 -8.19 -12.87
N HIS A 264 -26.64 -7.62 -12.70
CA HIS A 264 -25.57 -8.28 -11.93
C HIS A 264 -25.89 -8.36 -10.43
N SER A 265 -26.92 -7.65 -9.93
CA SER A 265 -27.38 -7.75 -8.54
C SER A 265 -27.73 -9.18 -8.10
N ARG A 266 -28.16 -10.04 -9.02
CA ARG A 266 -28.45 -11.46 -8.75
C ARG A 266 -27.21 -12.26 -8.35
N LEU A 267 -26.01 -11.74 -8.62
CA LEU A 267 -24.74 -12.41 -8.33
C LEU A 267 -24.26 -12.12 -6.90
N ILE A 268 -24.77 -11.07 -6.25
CA ILE A 268 -24.35 -10.71 -4.89
C ILE A 268 -24.77 -11.80 -3.93
N THR A 269 -23.78 -12.42 -3.29
CA THR A 269 -23.98 -13.58 -2.40
C THR A 269 -23.43 -13.26 -1.02
N PRO A 270 -24.28 -13.14 0.02
CA PRO A 270 -23.79 -12.99 1.39
C PRO A 270 -22.96 -14.20 1.82
N VAL A 271 -21.81 -13.94 2.43
CA VAL A 271 -20.92 -14.95 3.00
C VAL A 271 -20.64 -14.63 4.47
N THR A 272 -20.23 -15.64 5.24
CA THR A 272 -19.83 -15.46 6.64
C THR A 272 -18.75 -14.41 6.77
N ASP A 273 -18.92 -13.51 7.73
CA ASP A 273 -17.89 -12.48 7.99
C ASP A 273 -16.62 -13.09 8.59
N ARG A 274 -15.48 -12.47 8.33
CA ARG A 274 -14.20 -12.95 8.83
C ARG A 274 -14.00 -12.56 10.30
N PRO A 275 -13.26 -13.38 11.09
CA PRO A 275 -12.89 -13.02 12.45
C PRO A 275 -12.11 -11.69 12.50
N GLY A 276 -12.42 -10.86 13.51
CA GLY A 276 -11.69 -9.61 13.72
C GLY A 276 -11.88 -8.57 12.62
N HIS A 277 -12.96 -8.63 11.86
CA HIS A 277 -13.23 -7.69 10.77
C HIS A 277 -13.53 -6.29 11.31
N ASP A 278 -12.58 -5.39 11.15
CA ASP A 278 -12.70 -4.00 11.60
C ASP A 278 -13.88 -3.30 10.94
N ARG A 279 -14.63 -2.56 11.75
CA ARG A 279 -15.88 -1.96 11.32
C ARG A 279 -15.69 -0.75 10.40
N ARG A 280 -14.74 0.15 10.74
CA ARG A 280 -14.58 1.39 10.00
C ARG A 280 -13.13 1.88 10.03
N TYR A 281 -12.67 2.30 8.86
CA TYR A 281 -11.44 3.05 8.67
C TYR A 281 -11.75 4.40 8.04
N ALA A 282 -11.11 5.44 8.52
CA ALA A 282 -11.10 6.78 7.94
C ALA A 282 -9.82 7.49 8.40
N ILE A 283 -9.17 8.20 7.51
CA ILE A 283 -7.90 8.87 7.77
C ILE A 283 -8.06 10.39 7.71
N ASP A 284 -7.32 11.09 8.56
CA ASP A 284 -7.14 12.53 8.51
C ASP A 284 -5.80 12.86 7.82
N PRO A 285 -5.79 13.33 6.56
CA PRO A 285 -4.60 13.71 5.83
C PRO A 285 -4.15 15.15 6.08
N THR A 286 -4.64 15.81 7.13
CA THR A 286 -4.36 17.24 7.40
C THR A 286 -2.87 17.52 7.47
N ARG A 287 -2.07 16.65 8.06
CA ARG A 287 -0.63 16.86 8.18
C ARG A 287 0.07 16.90 6.83
N ILE A 288 -0.13 15.89 5.98
CA ILE A 288 0.50 15.87 4.66
C ILE A 288 0.03 17.05 3.79
N SER A 289 -1.24 17.43 3.89
CA SER A 289 -1.79 18.58 3.18
C SER A 289 -1.18 19.90 3.65
N SER A 290 -1.07 20.11 4.96
CA SER A 290 -0.58 21.39 5.52
C SER A 290 0.94 21.53 5.45
N GLU A 291 1.69 20.46 5.61
CA GLU A 291 3.16 20.51 5.64
C GLU A 291 3.79 20.34 4.25
N LEU A 292 3.18 19.52 3.39
CA LEU A 292 3.73 19.18 2.08
C LEU A 292 2.90 19.71 0.90
N GLY A 293 1.71 20.28 1.15
CA GLY A 293 0.85 20.81 0.11
C GLY A 293 0.14 19.74 -0.72
N TRP A 294 0.10 18.48 -0.26
CA TRP A 294 -0.61 17.43 -0.96
C TRP A 294 -2.13 17.66 -0.91
N LEU A 295 -2.77 17.65 -2.08
CA LEU A 295 -4.21 17.82 -2.22
C LEU A 295 -4.78 16.72 -3.11
N LEU A 296 -5.91 16.16 -2.68
CA LEU A 296 -6.68 15.25 -3.55
C LEU A 296 -7.28 16.03 -4.72
N PRO A 297 -7.10 15.59 -5.96
CA PRO A 297 -7.82 16.17 -7.10
C PRO A 297 -9.33 16.03 -6.93
N PRO A 298 -10.13 17.05 -7.33
CA PRO A 298 -11.59 17.02 -7.18
C PRO A 298 -12.29 15.81 -7.82
N ALA A 299 -11.70 15.24 -8.89
CA ALA A 299 -12.27 14.10 -9.62
C ALA A 299 -12.07 12.76 -8.90
N THR A 300 -11.10 12.66 -7.99
CA THR A 300 -10.81 11.46 -7.22
C THR A 300 -11.44 11.49 -5.82
N ALA A 301 -11.79 12.67 -5.31
CA ALA A 301 -12.65 12.82 -4.14
C ALA A 301 -14.07 12.23 -4.36
N ALA A 302 -14.49 12.06 -5.61
CA ALA A 302 -15.55 11.14 -5.98
C ALA A 302 -14.87 9.93 -6.64
N LEU A 303 -14.97 8.74 -6.12
CA LEU A 303 -14.99 7.52 -6.94
C LEU A 303 -15.93 7.83 -8.08
N GLY A 304 -15.63 8.34 -9.24
CA GLY A 304 -16.52 8.72 -10.34
C GLY A 304 -17.97 8.26 -10.28
N ILE A 305 -18.52 8.23 -9.12
CA ILE A 305 -19.75 7.71 -8.61
C ILE A 305 -20.49 8.93 -8.11
N GLY A 306 -20.69 9.84 -8.99
CA GLY A 306 -21.65 10.91 -8.93
C GLY A 306 -22.77 10.63 -9.90
#